data_e9763943c32c8a5537b89e6ab762fb02
#
_entry.id   e9763943c32c8a5537b89e6ab762fb02
#
_cell.length_a   1.000
_cell.length_b   1.000
_cell.length_c   1.000
_cell.angle_alpha   90.00
_cell.angle_beta   90.00
_cell.angle_gamma   90.00
#
_symmetry.space_group_name_H-M   'P 1'
#
loop_
_entity.id
_entity.type
_entity.pdbx_description
1 polymer ?
#
loop_
_entity_poly.entity_id
_entity_poly.type
_entity_poly.pdbx_seq_one_letter_code
_entity_poly.pdbx_strand_id
1 'polypeptide(L)'
;MEIRGQVFDIRRYSVNDGPGIRTAVFFKGCPARCAWCHNPESQGFGREVMFWPSKCIGCGACVEACPVNAIQMENGRPLVDRGQCAADAGGLACAGGAARVACVDACPAEARTLVGRTVSAGDVMAEIDRDRAFYDQSGGGVTFTGGEPLAQPEFLYALLE
;
A
#
# COMPACT_ATOMS: atom_id res chain seq x y z
N MET A 1 -3.41 13.22 20.53
CA MET A 1 -2.50 12.99 19.38
C MET A 1 -3.21 12.02 18.44
N GLU A 2 -3.33 12.30 17.18
CA GLU A 2 -4.05 11.43 16.22
C GLU A 2 -3.22 10.15 15.97
N ILE A 3 -3.80 8.98 16.25
CA ILE A 3 -3.14 7.69 16.03
C ILE A 3 -3.14 7.39 14.52
N ARG A 4 -1.98 7.05 13.98
CA ARG A 4 -1.77 6.79 12.56
C ARG A 4 -1.12 5.44 12.33
N GLY A 5 -1.48 4.78 11.24
CA GLY A 5 -0.92 3.51 10.83
C GLY A 5 -0.63 3.43 9.34
N GLN A 6 0.05 2.36 8.96
CA GLN A 6 0.36 2.05 7.56
C GLN A 6 -0.64 1.01 7.04
N VAL A 7 -1.34 1.37 5.98
CA VAL A 7 -2.20 0.45 5.22
C VAL A 7 -1.79 0.46 3.76
N PHE A 8 -2.03 -0.63 3.05
CA PHE A 8 -1.81 -0.61 1.61
C PHE A 8 -3.12 -0.64 0.81
N ASP A 9 -4.21 -1.17 1.40
CA ASP A 9 -5.51 -1.20 0.75
C ASP A 9 -6.66 -1.18 1.76
N ILE A 10 -7.84 -0.73 1.33
CA ILE A 10 -9.11 -0.87 2.04
C ILE A 10 -10.13 -1.31 1.00
N ARG A 11 -10.62 -2.53 1.13
CA ARG A 11 -11.58 -3.14 0.20
C ARG A 11 -12.94 -3.24 0.85
N ARG A 12 -13.87 -2.55 0.24
CA ARG A 12 -15.28 -2.61 0.61
C ARG A 12 -15.97 -3.79 -0.09
N TYR A 13 -17.08 -4.25 0.47
CA TYR A 13 -17.92 -5.33 -0.08
C TYR A 13 -17.18 -6.66 -0.25
N SER A 14 -16.21 -6.95 0.59
CA SER A 14 -15.55 -8.25 0.60
C SER A 14 -16.51 -9.33 1.11
N VAL A 15 -16.60 -10.44 0.37
CA VAL A 15 -17.45 -11.59 0.71
C VAL A 15 -16.65 -12.85 1.04
N ASN A 16 -15.32 -12.78 0.93
CA ASN A 16 -14.41 -13.92 1.14
C ASN A 16 -13.55 -13.79 2.42
N ASP A 17 -13.70 -12.68 3.13
CA ASP A 17 -12.85 -12.35 4.28
C ASP A 17 -13.56 -12.59 5.63
N GLY A 18 -14.59 -13.45 5.63
CA GLY A 18 -15.38 -13.82 6.80
C GLY A 18 -16.88 -13.82 6.50
N PRO A 19 -17.73 -14.02 7.53
CA PRO A 19 -19.19 -14.05 7.37
C PRO A 19 -19.74 -12.69 6.91
N GLY A 20 -20.74 -12.73 6.04
CA GLY A 20 -21.45 -11.56 5.56
C GLY A 20 -20.63 -10.65 4.64
N ILE A 21 -21.12 -9.44 4.39
CA ILE A 21 -20.41 -8.40 3.64
C ILE A 21 -19.47 -7.67 4.59
N ARG A 22 -18.21 -7.52 4.19
CA ARG A 22 -17.16 -6.97 5.05
C ARG A 22 -16.39 -5.85 4.37
N THR A 23 -15.84 -4.96 5.18
CA THR A 23 -14.74 -4.09 4.76
C THR A 23 -13.43 -4.68 5.27
N ALA A 24 -12.54 -5.04 4.34
CA ALA A 24 -11.22 -5.57 4.65
C ALA A 24 -10.19 -4.43 4.64
N VAL A 25 -9.53 -4.20 5.77
CA VAL A 25 -8.47 -3.22 5.94
C VAL A 25 -7.13 -3.96 5.89
N PHE A 26 -6.34 -3.68 4.86
CA PHE A 26 -5.07 -4.35 4.62
C PHE A 26 -3.92 -3.54 5.18
N PHE A 27 -3.38 -3.98 6.30
CA PHE A 27 -2.22 -3.38 6.96
C PHE A 27 -0.95 -3.59 6.16
N LYS A 28 -0.03 -2.64 6.24
CA LYS A 28 1.30 -2.75 5.66
C LYS A 28 2.34 -2.94 6.76
N GLY A 29 3.27 -3.87 6.52
CA GLY A 29 4.26 -4.34 7.48
C GLY A 29 3.92 -5.73 8.02
N CYS A 30 4.84 -6.67 7.82
CA CYS A 30 4.72 -8.03 8.31
C CYS A 30 6.10 -8.58 8.65
N PRO A 31 6.34 -9.03 9.88
CA PRO A 31 7.60 -9.66 10.26
C PRO A 31 7.74 -11.08 9.69
N ALA A 32 6.62 -11.74 9.34
CA ALA A 32 6.62 -13.03 8.71
C ALA A 32 6.95 -12.91 7.21
N ARG A 33 7.72 -13.88 6.70
CA ARG A 33 8.11 -13.96 5.28
C ARG A 33 7.66 -15.29 4.71
N CYS A 34 6.35 -15.54 4.77
CA CYS A 34 5.76 -16.78 4.30
C CYS A 34 6.03 -16.98 2.80
N ALA A 35 6.49 -18.18 2.41
CA ALA A 35 6.75 -18.49 1.00
C ALA A 35 5.47 -18.46 0.14
N TRP A 36 4.31 -18.63 0.76
CA TRP A 36 2.98 -18.59 0.15
C TRP A 36 2.21 -17.30 0.41
N CYS A 37 2.90 -16.18 0.67
CA CYS A 37 2.25 -14.92 0.99
C CYS A 37 1.36 -14.45 -0.18
N HIS A 38 0.08 -14.19 0.11
CA HIS A 38 -0.88 -13.67 -0.88
C HIS A 38 -0.69 -12.18 -1.17
N ASN A 39 -0.08 -11.44 -0.24
CA ASN A 39 0.12 -10.00 -0.34
C ASN A 39 1.60 -9.66 -0.06
N PRO A 40 2.54 -10.09 -0.91
CA PRO A 40 3.98 -9.85 -0.68
C PRO A 40 4.32 -8.37 -0.62
N GLU A 41 3.52 -7.50 -1.25
CA GLU A 41 3.60 -6.04 -1.18
C GLU A 41 3.30 -5.47 0.21
N SER A 42 2.71 -6.27 1.09
CA SER A 42 2.44 -5.88 2.48
C SER A 42 3.61 -6.10 3.43
N GLN A 43 4.64 -6.85 3.02
CA GLN A 43 5.71 -7.28 3.94
C GLN A 43 6.59 -6.13 4.44
N GLY A 44 6.92 -5.18 3.55
CA GLY A 44 7.69 -4.00 3.94
C GLY A 44 6.88 -3.07 4.85
N PHE A 45 7.53 -2.51 5.89
CA PHE A 45 6.89 -1.57 6.81
C PHE A 45 6.75 -0.15 6.25
N GLY A 46 7.54 0.20 5.25
CA GLY A 46 7.49 1.48 4.57
C GLY A 46 6.63 1.45 3.30
N ARG A 47 6.48 2.63 2.70
CA ARG A 47 5.91 2.73 1.35
C ARG A 47 6.90 2.18 0.33
N GLU A 48 6.42 1.51 -0.69
CA GLU A 48 7.23 0.90 -1.73
C GLU A 48 6.64 1.18 -3.10
N VAL A 49 7.49 1.25 -4.12
CA VAL A 49 7.03 1.32 -5.51
C VAL A 49 6.98 -0.09 -6.09
N MET A 50 5.78 -0.54 -6.39
CA MET A 50 5.56 -1.77 -7.12
C MET A 50 5.67 -1.54 -8.62
N PHE A 51 6.26 -2.49 -9.33
CA PHE A 51 6.41 -2.46 -10.77
C PHE A 51 5.65 -3.63 -11.42
N TRP A 52 4.83 -3.29 -12.41
CA TRP A 52 4.04 -4.23 -13.20
C TRP A 52 4.66 -4.39 -14.60
N PRO A 53 5.50 -5.41 -14.84
CA PRO A 53 6.16 -5.59 -16.12
C PRO A 53 5.22 -5.72 -17.32
N SER A 54 4.02 -6.30 -17.08
CA SER A 54 3.00 -6.50 -18.12
C SER A 54 2.37 -5.19 -18.63
N LYS A 55 2.40 -4.13 -17.82
CA LYS A 55 1.91 -2.79 -18.21
C LYS A 55 3.01 -1.91 -18.81
N CYS A 56 4.27 -2.27 -18.63
CA CYS A 56 5.39 -1.42 -19.02
C CYS A 56 5.56 -1.39 -20.55
N ILE A 57 5.51 -0.17 -21.12
CA ILE A 57 5.72 0.10 -22.55
C ILE A 57 7.17 0.48 -22.89
N GLY A 58 8.09 0.48 -21.93
CA GLY A 58 9.51 0.77 -22.15
C GLY A 58 9.85 2.24 -22.47
N CYS A 59 8.98 3.19 -22.17
CA CYS A 59 9.12 4.59 -22.59
C CYS A 59 10.25 5.38 -21.90
N GLY A 60 10.83 4.88 -20.80
CA GLY A 60 11.94 5.55 -20.08
C GLY A 60 11.53 6.73 -19.18
N ALA A 61 10.30 7.21 -19.20
CA ALA A 61 9.86 8.37 -18.42
C ALA A 61 10.16 8.28 -16.92
N CYS A 62 10.11 7.08 -16.34
CA CYS A 62 10.46 6.86 -14.94
C CYS A 62 11.95 7.03 -14.63
N VAL A 63 12.83 6.84 -15.63
CA VAL A 63 14.28 7.07 -15.51
C VAL A 63 14.54 8.57 -15.43
N GLU A 64 13.98 9.34 -16.39
CA GLU A 64 14.13 10.79 -16.46
C GLU A 64 13.55 11.49 -15.22
N ALA A 65 12.45 10.95 -14.68
CA ALA A 65 11.80 11.50 -13.51
C ALA A 65 12.49 11.15 -12.18
N CYS A 66 13.45 10.22 -12.16
CA CYS A 66 14.07 9.76 -10.90
C CYS A 66 15.08 10.79 -10.36
N PRO A 67 14.80 11.48 -9.25
CA PRO A 67 15.68 12.56 -8.77
C PRO A 67 17.02 12.06 -8.21
N VAL A 68 17.14 10.78 -7.91
CA VAL A 68 18.33 10.13 -7.36
C VAL A 68 18.99 9.17 -8.35
N ASN A 69 18.54 9.16 -9.60
CA ASN A 69 19.04 8.30 -10.68
C ASN A 69 19.09 6.79 -10.32
N ALA A 70 18.17 6.35 -9.47
CA ALA A 70 18.09 4.95 -9.02
C ALA A 70 17.44 4.03 -10.07
N ILE A 71 17.04 4.53 -11.24
CA ILE A 71 16.39 3.74 -12.28
C ILE A 71 17.19 3.82 -13.56
N GLN A 72 17.51 2.67 -14.14
CA GLN A 72 18.21 2.55 -15.42
C GLN A 72 17.39 1.67 -16.36
N MET A 73 17.54 1.88 -17.68
CA MET A 73 16.91 1.01 -18.67
C MET A 73 17.86 -0.13 -19.03
N GLU A 74 17.40 -1.35 -18.87
CA GLU A 74 18.11 -2.56 -19.29
C GLU A 74 17.17 -3.44 -20.12
N ASN A 75 17.57 -3.76 -21.34
CA ASN A 75 16.79 -4.57 -22.28
C ASN A 75 15.33 -4.08 -22.47
N GLY A 76 15.13 -2.74 -22.54
CA GLY A 76 13.83 -2.11 -22.71
C GLY A 76 12.94 -2.11 -21.45
N ARG A 77 13.49 -2.45 -20.30
CA ARG A 77 12.78 -2.45 -18.99
C ARG A 77 13.52 -1.62 -17.95
N PRO A 78 12.80 -0.91 -17.08
CA PRO A 78 13.42 -0.17 -15.99
C PRO A 78 13.86 -1.11 -14.86
N LEU A 79 15.15 -1.10 -14.59
CA LEU A 79 15.77 -1.73 -13.42
C LEU A 79 15.95 -0.70 -12.33
N VAL A 80 15.63 -1.04 -11.09
CA VAL A 80 15.73 -0.14 -9.93
C VAL A 80 16.85 -0.59 -9.01
N ASP A 81 17.79 0.30 -8.75
CA ASP A 81 18.73 0.13 -7.64
C ASP A 81 18.00 0.47 -6.31
N ARG A 82 17.61 -0.56 -5.58
CA ARG A 82 16.88 -0.40 -4.32
C ARG A 82 17.73 0.20 -3.20
N GLY A 83 19.05 0.13 -3.29
CA GLY A 83 19.97 0.79 -2.35
C GLY A 83 19.98 2.31 -2.51
N GLN A 84 19.73 2.80 -3.72
CA GLN A 84 19.64 4.23 -4.02
C GLN A 84 18.20 4.74 -3.99
N CYS A 85 17.20 3.87 -4.10
CA CYS A 85 15.80 4.25 -4.19
C CYS A 85 15.27 4.80 -2.86
N ALA A 86 15.10 6.11 -2.77
CA ALA A 86 14.62 6.78 -1.57
C ALA A 86 13.15 6.45 -1.22
N ALA A 87 12.35 5.98 -2.19
CA ALA A 87 10.97 5.58 -1.92
C ALA A 87 10.91 4.31 -1.07
N ASP A 88 11.82 3.35 -1.30
CA ASP A 88 11.89 2.08 -0.57
C ASP A 88 12.54 2.27 0.82
N ALA A 89 13.34 3.32 1.00
CA ALA A 89 13.95 3.65 2.29
C ALA A 89 13.02 4.45 3.23
N GLY A 90 11.75 4.62 2.88
CA GLY A 90 10.82 5.49 3.65
C GLY A 90 11.17 6.98 3.54
N GLY A 91 12.11 7.33 2.66
CA GLY A 91 12.64 8.68 2.50
C GLY A 91 11.74 9.58 1.68
N LEU A 92 11.59 10.82 2.15
CA LEU A 92 10.90 11.93 1.50
C LEU A 92 11.61 12.44 0.23
N ALA A 93 12.74 11.82 -0.17
CA ALA A 93 13.61 12.34 -1.23
C ALA A 93 13.05 12.21 -2.66
N CYS A 94 12.01 11.38 -2.90
CA CYS A 94 11.27 11.40 -4.15
C CYS A 94 10.28 12.57 -4.15
N ALA A 95 10.79 13.77 -4.24
CA ALA A 95 10.15 15.07 -4.13
C ALA A 95 8.69 15.15 -4.60
N GLY A 96 7.81 15.48 -3.70
CA GLY A 96 6.37 15.71 -3.91
C GLY A 96 5.57 15.61 -2.62
N GLY A 97 6.23 15.41 -1.47
CA GLY A 97 5.55 15.22 -0.18
C GLY A 97 5.07 13.78 0.02
N ALA A 98 4.31 13.55 1.10
CA ALA A 98 3.94 12.21 1.57
C ALA A 98 3.08 11.38 0.59
N ALA A 99 2.53 11.96 -0.47
CA ALA A 99 1.57 11.31 -1.37
C ALA A 99 2.08 11.06 -2.80
N ARG A 100 3.25 11.59 -3.20
CA ARG A 100 3.70 11.57 -4.61
C ARG A 100 5.09 10.96 -4.74
N VAL A 101 5.28 10.18 -5.80
CA VAL A 101 6.57 9.59 -6.17
C VAL A 101 6.80 9.82 -7.66
N ALA A 102 7.84 10.58 -7.99
CA ALA A 102 8.06 11.08 -9.34
C ALA A 102 8.00 10.00 -10.44
N CYS A 103 8.60 8.83 -10.21
CA CYS A 103 8.57 7.74 -11.20
C CYS A 103 7.19 7.05 -11.33
N VAL A 104 6.31 7.20 -10.35
CA VAL A 104 4.92 6.74 -10.40
C VAL A 104 4.09 7.73 -11.21
N ASP A 105 4.20 9.02 -10.86
CA ASP A 105 3.47 10.10 -11.51
C ASP A 105 3.84 10.27 -13.00
N ALA A 106 5.09 10.01 -13.34
CA ALA A 106 5.59 10.08 -14.70
C ALA A 106 5.24 8.86 -15.56
N CYS A 107 4.67 7.81 -15.01
CA CYS A 107 4.42 6.57 -15.75
C CYS A 107 3.08 6.62 -16.50
N PRO A 108 3.04 6.84 -17.83
CA PRO A 108 1.79 6.96 -18.57
C PRO A 108 1.01 5.64 -18.69
N ALA A 109 1.70 4.52 -18.49
CA ALA A 109 1.12 3.17 -18.55
C ALA A 109 0.71 2.62 -17.19
N GLU A 110 0.82 3.42 -16.13
CA GLU A 110 0.55 2.99 -14.74
C GLU A 110 1.25 1.66 -14.37
N ALA A 111 2.41 1.45 -14.97
CA ALA A 111 3.23 0.26 -14.68
C ALA A 111 3.96 0.38 -13.33
N ARG A 112 3.94 1.56 -12.72
CA ARG A 112 4.47 1.82 -11.38
C ARG A 112 3.36 2.34 -10.48
N THR A 113 3.22 1.75 -9.31
CA THR A 113 2.23 2.15 -8.31
C THR A 113 2.88 2.27 -6.95
N LEU A 114 2.49 3.28 -6.19
CA LEU A 114 2.91 3.40 -4.80
C LEU A 114 2.04 2.50 -3.94
N VAL A 115 2.66 1.61 -3.19
CA VAL A 115 2.01 0.72 -2.24
C VAL A 115 2.34 1.17 -0.82
N GLY A 116 1.30 1.32 -0.02
CA GLY A 116 1.39 1.82 1.34
C GLY A 116 1.11 3.32 1.44
N ARG A 117 0.29 3.64 2.42
CA ARG A 117 -0.05 5.01 2.82
C ARG A 117 -0.21 5.11 4.32
N THR A 118 0.18 6.24 4.87
CA THR A 118 -0.08 6.57 6.28
C THR A 118 -1.47 7.16 6.38
N VAL A 119 -2.32 6.57 7.19
CA VAL A 119 -3.70 7.03 7.44
C VAL A 119 -3.95 7.21 8.92
N SER A 120 -4.89 8.06 9.30
CA SER A 120 -5.35 8.15 10.67
C SER A 120 -6.37 7.05 10.98
N ALA A 121 -6.50 6.69 12.26
CA ALA A 121 -7.56 5.78 12.69
C ALA A 121 -8.95 6.35 12.35
N GLY A 122 -9.13 7.67 12.51
CA GLY A 122 -10.39 8.34 12.16
C GLY A 122 -10.74 8.23 10.67
N ASP A 123 -9.77 8.38 9.76
CA ASP A 123 -10.02 8.22 8.32
C ASP A 123 -10.46 6.79 7.98
N VAL A 124 -9.83 5.78 8.61
CA VAL A 124 -10.19 4.37 8.40
C VAL A 124 -11.57 4.08 8.96
N MET A 125 -11.89 4.58 10.15
CA MET A 125 -13.22 4.41 10.75
C MET A 125 -14.31 5.09 9.92
N ALA A 126 -14.05 6.29 9.40
CA ALA A 126 -14.99 6.96 8.51
C ALA A 126 -15.29 6.14 7.23
N GLU A 127 -14.29 5.43 6.71
CA GLU A 127 -14.49 4.53 5.55
C GLU A 127 -15.28 3.26 5.94
N ILE A 128 -15.02 2.69 7.12
CA ILE A 128 -15.73 1.54 7.68
C ILE A 128 -17.21 1.88 7.93
N ASP A 129 -17.49 3.02 8.54
CA ASP A 129 -18.85 3.42 8.90
C ASP A 129 -19.78 3.62 7.68
N ARG A 130 -19.21 3.91 6.52
CA ARG A 130 -20.00 4.01 5.26
C ARG A 130 -20.70 2.71 4.89
N ASP A 131 -20.22 1.57 5.37
CA ASP A 131 -20.74 0.25 5.04
C ASP A 131 -21.60 -0.36 6.16
N ARG A 132 -21.86 0.36 7.24
CA ARG A 132 -22.54 -0.14 8.44
C ARG A 132 -23.89 -0.79 8.13
N ALA A 133 -24.68 -0.20 7.23
CA ALA A 133 -25.96 -0.77 6.82
C ALA A 133 -25.83 -2.16 6.18
N PHE A 134 -24.74 -2.42 5.47
CA PHE A 134 -24.48 -3.74 4.87
C PHE A 134 -24.03 -4.76 5.92
N TYR A 135 -23.29 -4.33 6.94
CA TYR A 135 -22.92 -5.21 8.06
C TYR A 135 -24.14 -5.68 8.82
N ASP A 136 -25.04 -4.74 9.15
CA ASP A 136 -26.27 -5.03 9.89
C ASP A 136 -27.20 -5.99 9.14
N GLN A 137 -27.30 -5.86 7.81
CA GLN A 137 -28.14 -6.71 6.98
C GLN A 137 -27.56 -8.09 6.72
N SER A 138 -26.24 -8.21 6.61
CA SER A 138 -25.57 -9.46 6.20
C SER A 138 -24.97 -10.25 7.36
N GLY A 139 -24.94 -9.70 8.58
CA GLY A 139 -24.16 -10.25 9.67
C GLY A 139 -22.64 -10.13 9.44
N GLY A 140 -22.24 -9.15 8.62
CA GLY A 140 -20.85 -8.87 8.28
C GLY A 140 -20.11 -8.00 9.29
N GLY A 141 -19.14 -7.23 8.81
CA GLY A 141 -18.34 -6.34 9.66
C GLY A 141 -17.01 -5.96 9.07
N VAL A 142 -15.97 -5.87 9.88
CA VAL A 142 -14.64 -5.48 9.45
C VAL A 142 -13.66 -6.65 9.59
N THR A 143 -12.71 -6.75 8.67
CA THR A 143 -11.59 -7.68 8.75
C THR A 143 -10.29 -6.92 8.65
N PHE A 144 -9.43 -7.04 9.65
CA PHE A 144 -8.07 -6.51 9.63
C PHE A 144 -7.12 -7.61 9.16
N THR A 145 -6.39 -7.36 8.07
CA THR A 145 -5.57 -8.34 7.38
C THR A 145 -4.43 -7.66 6.60
N GLY A 146 -3.88 -8.32 5.59
CA GLY A 146 -2.85 -7.79 4.69
C GLY A 146 -1.47 -8.22 5.10
N GLY A 147 -0.70 -7.33 5.76
CA GLY A 147 0.48 -7.65 6.55
C GLY A 147 0.06 -8.30 7.88
N GLU A 148 0.78 -7.99 8.94
CA GLU A 148 0.41 -8.44 10.29
C GLU A 148 -0.18 -7.26 11.09
N PRO A 149 -1.50 -7.24 11.34
CA PRO A 149 -2.12 -6.14 12.07
C PRO A 149 -1.50 -5.92 13.47
N LEU A 150 -1.10 -7.00 14.15
CA LEU A 150 -0.42 -6.92 15.45
C LEU A 150 0.98 -6.30 15.38
N ALA A 151 1.54 -6.10 14.18
CA ALA A 151 2.78 -5.34 14.01
C ALA A 151 2.58 -3.82 14.19
N GLN A 152 1.32 -3.36 14.25
CA GLN A 152 0.93 -1.97 14.52
C GLN A 152 -0.12 -1.94 15.66
N PRO A 153 0.23 -2.35 16.88
CA PRO A 153 -0.75 -2.63 17.94
C PRO A 153 -1.54 -1.39 18.36
N GLU A 154 -0.93 -0.23 18.48
CA GLU A 154 -1.61 1.02 18.86
C GLU A 154 -2.65 1.44 17.82
N PHE A 155 -2.30 1.30 16.54
CA PHE A 155 -3.21 1.62 15.46
C PHE A 155 -4.37 0.62 15.37
N LEU A 156 -4.07 -0.68 15.49
CA LEU A 156 -5.11 -1.71 15.54
C LEU A 156 -6.06 -1.50 16.72
N TYR A 157 -5.51 -1.21 17.90
CA TYR A 157 -6.31 -0.95 19.10
C TYR A 157 -7.28 0.22 18.90
N ALA A 158 -6.79 1.33 18.32
CA ALA A 158 -7.62 2.49 18.03
C ALA A 158 -8.73 2.24 16.98
N LEU A 159 -8.64 1.16 16.20
CA LEU A 159 -9.67 0.73 15.25
C LEU A 159 -10.66 -0.27 15.84
N LEU A 160 -10.36 -0.81 17.03
CA LEU A 160 -11.20 -1.78 17.72
C LEU A 160 -12.08 -1.14 18.81
N GLU A 161 -11.76 0.08 19.24
CA GLU A 161 -12.53 0.90 20.20
C GLU A 161 -13.66 1.67 19.50
#